data_d32b88e67e013316fb0f0287e2d2a834
#
_entry.id   d32b88e67e013316fb0f0287e2d2a834
#
_cell.length_a   1.000
_cell.length_b   1.000
_cell.length_c   1.000
_cell.angle_alpha   90.00
_cell.angle_beta   90.00
_cell.angle_gamma   90.00
#
_symmetry.space_group_name_H-M   'P 1'
#
loop_
_entity.id
_entity.type
_entity.pdbx_description
1 polymer ?
#
loop_
_entity_poly.entity_id
_entity_poly.type
_entity_poly.pdbx_seq_one_letter_code
_entity_poly.pdbx_strand_id
1 'polypeptide(L)'
;MLVGILLAAGKSSRFSAANSPRGSQKLLAELPNYGGKLVIEVSAANLLHAVGRVIAVTHRDEKLLRVLDDCGCQVVVNDHAHEGMGTSIAAGVNASLDADGWIIALGDMPYVEAETIRVVYEALTTKNQIVVPAYRGRRGHPVGFGRLYGESLRLLQGDVGAKSIIDKAARVCPENLLQIDVSDAGLVKDIDVPSDIE
;
A
#
# COMPACT_ATOMS: atom_id res chain seq x y z
N MET A 1 -13.71 -12.51 1.65
CA MET A 1 -12.40 -12.50 0.94
C MET A 1 -11.66 -11.21 1.27
N LEU A 2 -10.36 -11.27 1.56
CA LEU A 2 -9.53 -10.08 1.76
C LEU A 2 -9.26 -9.40 0.41
N VAL A 3 -9.07 -8.06 0.44
CA VAL A 3 -8.77 -7.24 -0.75
C VAL A 3 -7.48 -6.46 -0.50
N GLY A 4 -6.59 -6.45 -1.49
CA GLY A 4 -5.41 -5.59 -1.49
C GLY A 4 -5.78 -4.16 -1.86
N ILE A 5 -5.26 -3.19 -1.11
CA ILE A 5 -5.33 -1.77 -1.48
C ILE A 5 -3.91 -1.30 -1.75
N LEU A 6 -3.62 -0.95 -3.02
CA LEU A 6 -2.34 -0.41 -3.44
C LEU A 6 -2.43 1.12 -3.51
N LEU A 7 -1.70 1.80 -2.65
CA LEU A 7 -1.67 3.26 -2.61
C LEU A 7 -0.66 3.80 -3.62
N ALA A 8 -1.14 4.39 -4.70
CA ALA A 8 -0.36 4.89 -5.83
C ALA A 8 -0.61 6.39 -6.13
N ALA A 9 -1.16 7.14 -5.18
CA ALA A 9 -1.55 8.54 -5.35
C ALA A 9 -0.57 9.55 -4.70
N GLY A 10 0.61 9.11 -4.28
CA GLY A 10 1.63 9.94 -3.61
C GLY A 10 2.23 11.02 -4.51
N LYS A 11 2.59 12.17 -3.92
CA LYS A 11 3.07 13.38 -4.64
C LYS A 11 4.53 13.32 -5.09
N SER A 12 5.27 12.27 -5.11
CA SER A 12 6.67 12.14 -5.59
C SER A 12 7.54 13.43 -5.54
N SER A 13 7.32 14.30 -4.55
CA SER A 13 7.87 15.67 -4.53
C SER A 13 9.39 15.70 -4.46
N ARG A 14 10.01 14.72 -3.80
CA ARG A 14 11.47 14.60 -3.68
C ARG A 14 12.11 14.00 -4.93
N PHE A 15 11.41 13.11 -5.60
CA PHE A 15 11.86 12.47 -6.84
C PHE A 15 11.87 13.47 -8.01
N SER A 16 10.94 14.42 -8.00
CA SER A 16 10.75 15.43 -9.07
C SER A 16 11.68 16.64 -8.98
N ALA A 17 12.46 16.82 -7.91
CA ALA A 17 13.32 17.98 -7.69
C ALA A 17 14.41 18.19 -8.77
N ALA A 18 14.56 17.25 -9.71
CA ALA A 18 15.56 17.28 -10.75
C ALA A 18 15.08 17.65 -12.17
N ASN A 19 13.82 18.06 -12.43
CA ASN A 19 13.36 18.63 -13.72
C ASN A 19 11.99 18.20 -14.26
N SER A 20 11.02 17.77 -13.44
CA SER A 20 9.68 17.50 -14.00
C SER A 20 8.52 17.73 -13.02
N PRO A 21 7.41 18.32 -13.50
CA PRO A 21 6.30 18.78 -12.63
C PRO A 21 5.23 17.72 -12.33
N ARG A 22 5.47 16.39 -12.49
CA ARG A 22 4.41 15.37 -12.41
C ARG A 22 4.70 14.32 -11.35
N GLY A 23 3.78 14.21 -10.39
CA GLY A 23 3.87 13.36 -9.20
C GLY A 23 3.95 11.83 -9.40
N SER A 24 3.76 11.31 -10.61
CA SER A 24 3.83 9.87 -10.92
C SER A 24 5.21 9.37 -11.36
N GLN A 25 6.21 10.24 -11.54
CA GLN A 25 7.51 9.85 -12.11
C GLN A 25 8.22 8.76 -11.32
N LYS A 26 8.16 8.80 -10.00
CA LYS A 26 8.71 7.78 -9.11
C LYS A 26 8.13 6.39 -9.39
N LEU A 27 6.80 6.29 -9.50
CA LEU A 27 6.10 5.03 -9.72
C LEU A 27 6.30 4.48 -11.14
N LEU A 28 6.58 5.36 -12.09
CA LEU A 28 6.85 5.03 -13.50
C LEU A 28 8.36 4.94 -13.81
N ALA A 29 9.22 4.96 -12.80
CA ALA A 29 10.65 4.73 -12.97
C ALA A 29 10.91 3.24 -13.20
N GLU A 30 11.90 2.95 -14.04
CA GLU A 30 12.31 1.56 -14.36
C GLU A 30 13.23 1.01 -13.27
N LEU A 31 13.07 -0.27 -12.97
CA LEU A 31 13.90 -1.04 -12.06
C LEU A 31 14.83 -1.94 -12.88
N PRO A 32 16.14 -1.62 -13.00
CA PRO A 32 17.08 -2.40 -13.83
C PRO A 32 17.18 -3.87 -13.43
N ASN A 33 17.21 -4.13 -12.11
CA ASN A 33 17.33 -5.50 -11.58
C ASN A 33 16.03 -6.32 -11.72
N TYR A 34 14.94 -5.70 -12.18
CA TYR A 34 13.65 -6.35 -12.46
C TYR A 34 13.33 -6.40 -13.96
N GLY A 35 14.38 -6.36 -14.82
CA GLY A 35 14.23 -6.43 -16.27
C GLY A 35 13.60 -5.18 -16.89
N GLY A 36 13.76 -4.01 -16.26
CA GLY A 36 13.20 -2.74 -16.73
C GLY A 36 11.71 -2.55 -16.43
N LYS A 37 11.12 -3.38 -15.56
CA LYS A 37 9.75 -3.17 -15.08
C LYS A 37 9.67 -1.87 -14.27
N LEU A 38 8.49 -1.24 -14.31
CA LEU A 38 8.25 -0.04 -13.53
C LEU A 38 8.08 -0.37 -12.04
N VAL A 39 8.43 0.57 -11.17
CA VAL A 39 8.25 0.48 -9.71
C VAL A 39 6.84 -0.01 -9.37
N ILE A 40 5.82 0.62 -9.98
CA ILE A 40 4.43 0.29 -9.69
C ILE A 40 4.03 -1.09 -10.23
N GLU A 41 4.58 -1.54 -11.36
CA GLU A 41 4.31 -2.87 -11.90
C GLU A 41 4.79 -3.97 -10.95
N VAL A 42 5.99 -3.80 -10.37
CA VAL A 42 6.54 -4.77 -9.42
C VAL A 42 5.71 -4.79 -8.14
N SER A 43 5.40 -3.61 -7.57
CA SER A 43 4.57 -3.51 -6.37
C SER A 43 3.17 -4.10 -6.56
N ALA A 44 2.53 -3.83 -7.72
CA ALA A 44 1.22 -4.37 -8.06
C ALA A 44 1.26 -5.89 -8.24
N ALA A 45 2.26 -6.40 -8.96
CA ALA A 45 2.42 -7.84 -9.20
C ALA A 45 2.61 -8.62 -7.90
N ASN A 46 3.46 -8.13 -6.98
CA ASN A 46 3.69 -8.77 -5.68
C ASN A 46 2.41 -8.82 -4.84
N LEU A 47 1.62 -7.72 -4.82
CA LEU A 47 0.37 -7.68 -4.09
C LEU A 47 -0.70 -8.58 -4.72
N LEU A 48 -0.84 -8.56 -6.05
CA LEU A 48 -1.79 -9.42 -6.78
C LEU A 48 -1.48 -10.91 -6.59
N HIS A 49 -0.20 -11.28 -6.63
CA HIS A 49 0.23 -12.66 -6.41
C HIS A 49 -0.18 -13.18 -5.02
N ALA A 50 -0.10 -12.34 -4.00
CA ALA A 50 -0.41 -12.72 -2.63
C ALA A 50 -1.91 -12.68 -2.30
N VAL A 51 -2.66 -11.72 -2.86
CA VAL A 51 -4.04 -11.43 -2.44
C VAL A 51 -5.09 -11.79 -3.50
N GLY A 52 -4.74 -11.77 -4.76
CA GLY A 52 -5.59 -12.13 -5.91
C GLY A 52 -6.56 -11.03 -6.38
N ARG A 53 -7.10 -10.19 -5.49
CA ARG A 53 -7.93 -9.02 -5.85
C ARG A 53 -7.31 -7.75 -5.28
N VAL A 54 -6.96 -6.80 -6.15
CA VAL A 54 -6.31 -5.54 -5.78
C VAL A 54 -7.06 -4.35 -6.33
N ILE A 55 -7.28 -3.36 -5.45
CA ILE A 55 -7.74 -2.01 -5.80
C ILE A 55 -6.55 -1.08 -5.72
N ALA A 56 -6.15 -0.52 -6.85
CA ALA A 56 -5.11 0.49 -6.93
C ALA A 56 -5.72 1.88 -6.87
N VAL A 57 -5.36 2.65 -5.85
CA VAL A 57 -5.85 4.02 -5.68
C VAL A 57 -4.79 4.99 -6.15
N THR A 58 -5.12 5.80 -7.17
CA THR A 58 -4.19 6.75 -7.78
C THR A 58 -4.84 8.11 -8.01
N HIS A 59 -4.04 9.12 -8.33
CA HIS A 59 -4.52 10.39 -8.89
C HIS A 59 -4.73 10.25 -10.41
N ARG A 60 -5.32 11.26 -11.03
CA ARG A 60 -5.61 11.27 -12.48
C ARG A 60 -4.31 11.47 -13.29
N ASP A 61 -3.67 10.35 -13.63
CA ASP A 61 -2.51 10.28 -14.53
C ASP A 61 -2.75 9.15 -15.54
N GLU A 62 -2.93 9.48 -16.82
CA GLU A 62 -3.31 8.51 -17.84
C GLU A 62 -2.32 7.35 -18.00
N LYS A 63 -1.01 7.60 -17.86
CA LYS A 63 -0.01 6.56 -17.99
C LYS A 63 -0.08 5.60 -16.82
N LEU A 64 -0.19 6.12 -15.60
CA LEU A 64 -0.28 5.31 -14.39
C LEU A 64 -1.58 4.50 -14.37
N LEU A 65 -2.71 5.10 -14.79
CA LEU A 65 -3.99 4.41 -14.92
C LEU A 65 -3.89 3.19 -15.85
N ARG A 66 -3.29 3.35 -17.04
CA ARG A 66 -3.11 2.25 -17.99
C ARG A 66 -2.21 1.15 -17.43
N VAL A 67 -1.08 1.51 -16.86
CA VAL A 67 -0.14 0.53 -16.28
C VAL A 67 -0.80 -0.29 -15.19
N LEU A 68 -1.58 0.32 -14.30
CA LEU A 68 -2.29 -0.38 -13.22
C LEU A 68 -3.41 -1.28 -13.74
N ASP A 69 -4.13 -0.85 -14.78
CA ASP A 69 -5.16 -1.66 -15.45
C ASP A 69 -4.53 -2.86 -16.19
N ASP A 70 -3.44 -2.64 -16.92
CA ASP A 70 -2.67 -3.70 -17.59
C ASP A 70 -2.08 -4.72 -16.60
N CYS A 71 -1.76 -4.30 -15.36
CA CYS A 71 -1.38 -5.22 -14.29
C CYS A 71 -2.55 -6.08 -13.77
N GLY A 72 -3.79 -5.76 -14.11
CA GLY A 72 -4.98 -6.45 -13.62
C GLY A 72 -5.55 -5.90 -12.30
N CYS A 73 -5.18 -4.70 -11.91
CA CYS A 73 -5.77 -4.02 -10.76
C CYS A 73 -7.11 -3.37 -11.11
N GLN A 74 -8.06 -3.37 -10.18
CA GLN A 74 -9.20 -2.47 -10.24
C GLN A 74 -8.74 -1.07 -9.89
N VAL A 75 -8.80 -0.11 -10.84
CA VAL A 75 -8.28 1.24 -10.61
C VAL A 75 -9.35 2.16 -10.06
N VAL A 76 -9.01 2.90 -9.01
CA VAL A 76 -9.84 3.95 -8.39
C VAL A 76 -9.10 5.28 -8.43
N VAL A 77 -9.70 6.28 -9.05
CA VAL A 77 -9.15 7.64 -9.06
C VAL A 77 -9.60 8.37 -7.80
N ASN A 78 -8.64 8.90 -7.05
CA ASN A 78 -8.89 9.78 -5.90
C ASN A 78 -8.56 11.22 -6.27
N ASP A 79 -9.55 12.04 -6.57
CA ASP A 79 -9.37 13.46 -6.89
C ASP A 79 -8.93 14.28 -5.66
N HIS A 80 -9.11 13.73 -4.44
CA HIS A 80 -8.67 14.30 -3.16
C HIS A 80 -7.30 13.79 -2.69
N ALA A 81 -6.54 13.10 -3.53
CA ALA A 81 -5.22 12.55 -3.16
C ALA A 81 -4.22 13.62 -2.68
N HIS A 82 -4.42 14.86 -3.13
CA HIS A 82 -3.61 16.02 -2.72
C HIS A 82 -3.80 16.41 -1.24
N GLU A 83 -4.89 15.99 -0.61
CA GLU A 83 -5.18 16.23 0.81
C GLU A 83 -4.42 15.26 1.73
N GLY A 84 -3.91 14.13 1.21
CA GLY A 84 -3.06 13.20 1.96
C GLY A 84 -3.44 11.72 1.82
N MET A 85 -2.62 10.86 2.41
CA MET A 85 -2.73 9.40 2.31
C MET A 85 -4.06 8.86 2.84
N GLY A 86 -4.62 9.49 3.88
CA GLY A 86 -5.89 9.06 4.49
C GLY A 86 -7.03 9.00 3.48
N THR A 87 -7.15 10.00 2.60
CA THR A 87 -8.20 10.04 1.57
C THR A 87 -8.07 8.89 0.57
N SER A 88 -6.84 8.46 0.25
CA SER A 88 -6.59 7.35 -0.65
C SER A 88 -6.94 5.99 0.00
N ILE A 89 -6.63 5.81 1.29
CA ILE A 89 -7.06 4.62 2.03
C ILE A 89 -8.60 4.56 2.05
N ALA A 90 -9.25 5.66 2.40
CA ALA A 90 -10.71 5.75 2.45
C ALA A 90 -11.35 5.42 1.08
N ALA A 91 -10.79 5.92 -0.02
CA ALA A 91 -11.26 5.63 -1.37
C ALA A 91 -11.18 4.14 -1.72
N GLY A 92 -10.05 3.49 -1.40
CA GLY A 92 -9.85 2.05 -1.64
C GLY A 92 -10.83 1.19 -0.83
N VAL A 93 -11.02 1.50 0.45
CA VAL A 93 -11.98 0.80 1.32
C VAL A 93 -13.41 1.01 0.85
N ASN A 94 -13.79 2.23 0.44
CA ASN A 94 -15.13 2.51 -0.10
C ASN A 94 -15.43 1.74 -1.40
N ALA A 95 -14.41 1.47 -2.21
CA ALA A 95 -14.55 0.69 -3.44
C ALA A 95 -14.62 -0.84 -3.20
N SER A 96 -14.52 -1.31 -1.94
CA SER A 96 -14.47 -2.73 -1.57
C SER A 96 -15.24 -3.05 -0.28
N LEU A 97 -16.43 -2.50 -0.13
CA LEU A 97 -17.26 -2.69 1.07
C LEU A 97 -17.72 -4.16 1.29
N ASP A 98 -17.61 -4.98 0.26
CA ASP A 98 -17.85 -6.43 0.29
C ASP A 98 -16.70 -7.23 0.91
N ALA A 99 -15.53 -6.62 1.13
CA ALA A 99 -14.35 -7.28 1.68
C ALA A 99 -14.52 -7.70 3.15
N ASP A 100 -13.89 -8.81 3.54
CA ASP A 100 -13.78 -9.26 4.93
C ASP A 100 -12.60 -8.62 5.67
N GLY A 101 -11.78 -7.85 4.96
CA GLY A 101 -10.64 -7.11 5.45
C GLY A 101 -9.75 -6.62 4.32
N TRP A 102 -8.71 -5.89 4.65
CA TRP A 102 -7.85 -5.21 3.67
C TRP A 102 -6.37 -5.43 3.98
N ILE A 103 -5.58 -5.61 2.91
CA ILE A 103 -4.11 -5.58 2.95
C ILE A 103 -3.67 -4.29 2.28
N ILE A 104 -3.22 -3.32 3.07
CA ILE A 104 -2.85 -1.98 2.57
C ILE A 104 -1.35 -1.94 2.30
N ALA A 105 -0.99 -1.75 1.03
CA ALA A 105 0.38 -1.69 0.53
C ALA A 105 0.67 -0.34 -0.14
N LEU A 106 1.95 0.01 -0.23
CA LEU A 106 2.42 1.23 -0.87
C LEU A 106 2.98 0.91 -2.27
N GLY A 107 2.62 1.71 -3.27
CA GLY A 107 3.05 1.54 -4.66
C GLY A 107 4.54 1.84 -4.89
N ASP A 108 5.20 2.52 -3.97
CA ASP A 108 6.63 2.87 -4.00
C ASP A 108 7.53 1.91 -3.21
N MET A 109 7.02 0.74 -2.83
CA MET A 109 7.77 -0.30 -2.13
C MET A 109 7.90 -1.59 -2.96
N PRO A 110 8.58 -1.56 -4.12
CA PRO A 110 8.67 -2.69 -5.04
C PRO A 110 9.49 -3.86 -4.49
N TYR A 111 10.34 -3.61 -3.50
CA TYR A 111 11.23 -4.61 -2.89
C TYR A 111 10.56 -5.48 -1.84
N VAL A 112 9.30 -5.21 -1.47
CA VAL A 112 8.53 -6.08 -0.57
C VAL A 112 8.20 -7.37 -1.30
N GLU A 113 8.62 -8.50 -0.75
CA GLU A 113 8.42 -9.82 -1.34
C GLU A 113 6.94 -10.24 -1.27
N ALA A 114 6.45 -10.90 -2.32
CA ALA A 114 5.08 -11.44 -2.34
C ALA A 114 4.84 -12.44 -1.18
N GLU A 115 5.87 -13.15 -0.75
CA GLU A 115 5.82 -14.05 0.40
C GLU A 115 5.54 -13.30 1.71
N THR A 116 6.18 -12.14 1.94
CA THR A 116 5.91 -11.28 3.10
C THR A 116 4.46 -10.81 3.10
N ILE A 117 3.94 -10.42 1.94
CA ILE A 117 2.54 -10.02 1.80
C ILE A 117 1.60 -11.19 2.12
N ARG A 118 1.94 -12.40 1.64
CA ARG A 118 1.18 -13.63 1.88
C ARG A 118 1.14 -13.98 3.37
N VAL A 119 2.26 -13.85 4.08
CA VAL A 119 2.32 -14.05 5.53
C VAL A 119 1.35 -13.11 6.27
N VAL A 120 1.29 -11.83 5.88
CA VAL A 120 0.33 -10.87 6.46
C VAL A 120 -1.12 -11.26 6.11
N TYR A 121 -1.37 -11.69 4.87
CA TYR A 121 -2.69 -12.13 4.41
C TYR A 121 -3.19 -13.34 5.20
N GLU A 122 -2.37 -14.38 5.35
CA GLU A 122 -2.72 -15.62 6.05
C GLU A 122 -2.90 -15.41 7.57
N ALA A 123 -2.14 -14.49 8.14
CA ALA A 123 -2.24 -14.17 9.56
C ALA A 123 -3.50 -13.35 9.94
N LEU A 124 -4.13 -12.68 8.96
CA LEU A 124 -5.34 -11.90 9.19
C LEU A 124 -6.57 -12.82 9.23
N THR A 125 -6.78 -13.48 10.36
CA THR A 125 -7.79 -14.53 10.51
C THR A 125 -9.10 -14.07 11.16
N THR A 126 -9.10 -12.89 11.82
CA THR A 126 -10.28 -12.39 12.53
C THR A 126 -10.65 -10.97 12.12
N LYS A 127 -11.93 -10.63 12.29
CA LYS A 127 -12.49 -9.33 11.87
C LYS A 127 -11.97 -8.14 12.69
N ASN A 128 -11.49 -8.36 13.91
CA ASN A 128 -11.00 -7.35 14.83
C ASN A 128 -9.47 -7.31 14.91
N GLN A 129 -8.77 -7.99 14.01
CA GLN A 129 -7.31 -8.07 14.02
C GLN A 129 -6.68 -7.00 13.11
N ILE A 130 -5.52 -6.50 13.57
CA ILE A 130 -4.56 -5.77 12.74
C ILE A 130 -3.27 -6.59 12.70
N VAL A 131 -2.73 -6.81 11.51
CA VAL A 131 -1.47 -7.52 11.31
C VAL A 131 -0.43 -6.57 10.78
N VAL A 132 0.69 -6.42 11.49
CA VAL A 132 1.78 -5.49 11.14
C VAL A 132 3.08 -6.29 11.02
N PRO A 133 3.68 -6.39 9.83
CA PRO A 133 4.97 -7.01 9.69
C PRO A 133 6.09 -6.10 10.23
N ALA A 134 7.16 -6.70 10.73
CA ALA A 134 8.33 -5.99 11.21
C ALA A 134 9.63 -6.65 10.73
N TYR A 135 10.58 -5.84 10.30
CA TYR A 135 11.94 -6.25 9.98
C TYR A 135 12.92 -5.63 10.97
N ARG A 136 13.64 -6.46 11.72
CA ARG A 136 14.58 -6.02 12.78
C ARG A 136 13.94 -5.00 13.75
N GLY A 137 12.69 -5.27 14.16
CA GLY A 137 11.94 -4.42 15.08
C GLY A 137 11.31 -3.15 14.46
N ARG A 138 11.55 -2.87 13.19
CA ARG A 138 10.93 -1.76 12.46
C ARG A 138 9.67 -2.25 11.75
N ARG A 139 8.51 -1.70 12.11
CA ARG A 139 7.23 -1.95 11.43
C ARG A 139 7.26 -1.39 10.02
N GLY A 140 6.63 -2.09 9.07
CA GLY A 140 6.55 -1.68 7.67
C GLY A 140 5.21 -2.01 7.02
N HIS A 141 5.19 -1.98 5.72
CA HIS A 141 4.05 -2.34 4.87
C HIS A 141 4.30 -3.68 4.16
N PRO A 142 3.21 -4.42 3.80
CA PRO A 142 1.80 -4.06 3.93
C PRO A 142 1.27 -4.25 5.35
N VAL A 143 0.17 -3.56 5.67
CA VAL A 143 -0.55 -3.77 6.93
C VAL A 143 -1.91 -4.40 6.66
N GLY A 144 -2.25 -5.46 7.39
CA GLY A 144 -3.54 -6.12 7.34
C GLY A 144 -4.54 -5.53 8.33
N PHE A 145 -5.78 -5.27 7.88
CA PHE A 145 -6.87 -4.79 8.72
C PHE A 145 -8.10 -5.67 8.55
N GLY A 146 -8.63 -6.23 9.62
CA GLY A 146 -9.88 -6.95 9.63
C GLY A 146 -11.10 -6.02 9.43
N ARG A 147 -12.23 -6.61 9.04
CA ARG A 147 -13.44 -5.88 8.61
C ARG A 147 -13.95 -4.85 9.63
N LEU A 148 -13.78 -5.06 10.93
CA LEU A 148 -14.25 -4.12 11.96
C LEU A 148 -13.54 -2.76 11.92
N TYR A 149 -12.38 -2.68 11.28
CA TYR A 149 -11.67 -1.41 11.07
C TYR A 149 -12.16 -0.62 9.86
N GLY A 150 -13.06 -1.19 9.04
CA GLY A 150 -13.54 -0.57 7.81
C GLY A 150 -14.12 0.83 8.02
N GLU A 151 -14.94 1.03 9.03
CA GLU A 151 -15.50 2.35 9.35
C GLU A 151 -14.40 3.35 9.71
N SER A 152 -13.44 2.97 10.55
CA SER A 152 -12.32 3.84 10.92
C SER A 152 -11.42 4.18 9.72
N LEU A 153 -11.19 3.22 8.82
CA LEU A 153 -10.40 3.43 7.60
C LEU A 153 -11.11 4.37 6.61
N ARG A 154 -12.44 4.25 6.48
CA ARG A 154 -13.26 5.09 5.59
C ARG A 154 -13.33 6.55 6.03
N LEU A 155 -13.18 6.81 7.33
CA LEU A 155 -13.21 8.14 7.92
C LEU A 155 -11.84 8.83 7.95
N LEU A 156 -10.79 8.19 7.44
CA LEU A 156 -9.46 8.79 7.35
C LEU A 156 -9.46 9.98 6.40
N GLN A 157 -8.79 11.05 6.82
CA GLN A 157 -8.65 12.30 6.08
C GLN A 157 -7.21 12.83 6.19
N GLY A 158 -6.82 13.68 5.27
CA GLY A 158 -5.52 14.34 5.28
C GLY A 158 -4.35 13.37 5.26
N ASP A 159 -3.23 13.80 5.80
CA ASP A 159 -1.99 13.00 5.90
C ASP A 159 -2.02 11.99 7.07
N VAL A 160 -3.13 11.90 7.79
CA VAL A 160 -3.31 10.92 8.85
C VAL A 160 -3.55 9.56 8.20
N GLY A 161 -2.49 8.78 8.04
CA GLY A 161 -2.58 7.41 7.56
C GLY A 161 -3.19 6.46 8.62
N ALA A 162 -3.25 5.17 8.30
CA ALA A 162 -3.77 4.15 9.21
C ALA A 162 -2.97 3.99 10.53
N LYS A 163 -1.85 4.70 10.68
CA LYS A 163 -1.02 4.67 11.90
C LYS A 163 -1.83 5.03 13.16
N SER A 164 -2.71 6.02 13.09
CA SER A 164 -3.55 6.41 14.23
C SER A 164 -4.48 5.27 14.70
N ILE A 165 -4.97 4.45 13.76
CA ILE A 165 -5.80 3.28 14.05
C ILE A 165 -4.96 2.21 14.72
N ILE A 166 -3.75 1.94 14.21
CA ILE A 166 -2.80 0.98 14.79
C ILE A 166 -2.40 1.40 16.21
N ASP A 167 -2.06 2.68 16.41
CA ASP A 167 -1.64 3.20 17.72
C ASP A 167 -2.81 3.17 18.73
N LYS A 168 -4.04 3.41 18.28
CA LYS A 168 -5.24 3.26 19.12
C LYS A 168 -5.47 1.81 19.49
N ALA A 169 -5.39 0.87 18.56
CA ALA A 169 -5.53 -0.56 18.83
C ALA A 169 -4.47 -1.05 19.82
N ALA A 170 -3.21 -0.64 19.65
CA ALA A 170 -2.11 -1.00 20.54
C ALA A 170 -2.34 -0.56 22.00
N ARG A 171 -3.08 0.54 22.21
CA ARG A 171 -3.36 1.06 23.56
C ARG A 171 -4.64 0.51 24.18
N VAL A 172 -5.68 0.28 23.36
CA VAL A 172 -7.03 -0.04 23.86
C VAL A 172 -7.31 -1.53 23.81
N CYS A 173 -6.84 -2.21 22.79
CA CYS A 173 -7.06 -3.65 22.54
C CYS A 173 -5.79 -4.28 21.98
N PRO A 174 -4.68 -4.35 22.77
CA PRO A 174 -3.39 -4.83 22.28
C PRO A 174 -3.46 -6.27 21.75
N GLU A 175 -4.38 -7.08 22.23
CA GLU A 175 -4.66 -8.45 21.77
C GLU A 175 -5.12 -8.51 20.31
N ASN A 176 -5.64 -7.41 19.77
CA ASN A 176 -6.07 -7.31 18.37
C ASN A 176 -4.92 -6.92 17.43
N LEU A 177 -3.76 -6.54 17.97
CA LEU A 177 -2.59 -6.15 17.19
C LEU A 177 -1.57 -7.29 17.16
N LEU A 178 -1.46 -7.95 16.03
CA LEU A 178 -0.46 -8.98 15.78
C LEU A 178 0.73 -8.39 15.04
N GLN A 179 1.88 -8.37 15.67
CA GLN A 179 3.15 -8.07 15.01
C GLN A 179 3.83 -9.37 14.59
N ILE A 180 4.31 -9.44 13.34
CA ILE A 180 5.00 -10.60 12.77
C ILE A 180 6.40 -10.16 12.33
N ASP A 181 7.43 -10.78 12.91
CA ASP A 181 8.80 -10.56 12.46
C ASP A 181 9.07 -11.34 11.17
N VAL A 182 9.60 -10.64 10.16
CA VAL A 182 9.93 -11.19 8.85
C VAL A 182 11.39 -10.88 8.49
N SER A 183 11.95 -11.66 7.57
CA SER A 183 13.34 -11.49 7.11
C SER A 183 13.49 -10.55 5.92
N ASP A 184 12.40 -9.96 5.43
CA ASP A 184 12.33 -9.15 4.24
C ASP A 184 12.78 -7.70 4.51
N ALA A 185 13.94 -7.32 3.99
CA ALA A 185 14.46 -5.96 4.10
C ALA A 185 13.68 -4.94 3.24
N GLY A 186 12.97 -5.40 2.21
CA GLY A 186 12.10 -4.56 1.37
C GLY A 186 10.98 -3.90 2.15
N LEU A 187 10.57 -4.49 3.28
CA LEU A 187 9.54 -3.98 4.18
C LEU A 187 9.76 -2.54 4.67
N VAL A 188 11.01 -2.07 4.66
CA VAL A 188 11.41 -0.75 5.18
C VAL A 188 12.17 0.07 4.13
N LYS A 189 12.06 -0.34 2.86
CA LYS A 189 12.68 0.34 1.72
C LYS A 189 11.59 0.88 0.80
N ASP A 190 11.38 2.18 0.83
CA ASP A 190 10.59 2.92 -0.16
C ASP A 190 11.51 3.62 -1.16
N ILE A 191 11.03 3.85 -2.36
CA ILE A 191 11.74 4.63 -3.36
C ILE A 191 11.32 6.10 -3.20
N ASP A 192 12.21 6.94 -2.67
CA ASP A 192 11.97 8.37 -2.48
C ASP A 192 12.81 9.24 -3.42
N VAL A 193 13.98 8.78 -3.80
CA VAL A 193 14.91 9.47 -4.71
C VAL A 193 15.44 8.48 -5.77
N PRO A 194 15.96 8.97 -6.93
CA PRO A 194 16.49 8.10 -7.99
C PRO A 194 17.59 7.13 -7.53
N SER A 195 18.36 7.50 -6.50
CA SER A 195 19.40 6.62 -5.93
C SER A 195 18.88 5.42 -5.15
N ASP A 196 17.59 5.36 -4.84
CA ASP A 196 16.95 4.21 -4.15
C ASP A 196 16.59 3.07 -5.14
N ILE A 197 16.76 3.34 -6.44
CA ILE A 197 16.56 2.36 -7.51
C ILE A 197 17.81 1.48 -7.62
N GLU A 198 17.63 0.19 -7.34
CA GLU A 198 18.64 -0.86 -7.43
C GLU A 198 18.49 -1.71 -8.72
#